data_47c305377b2466f30b06fb1d2f4075f5
#
_entry.id   47c305377b2466f30b06fb1d2f4075f5
#
_cell.length_a   1.000
_cell.length_b   1.000
_cell.length_c   1.000
_cell.angle_alpha   90.00
_cell.angle_beta   90.00
_cell.angle_gamma   90.00
#
_symmetry.space_group_name_H-M   'P 1'
#
loop_
_entity.id
_entity.type
_entity.pdbx_description
1 polymer ?
#
loop_
_entity_poly.entity_id
_entity_poly.type
_entity_poly.pdbx_seq_one_letter_code
_entity_poly.pdbx_strand_id
1 'polypeptide(L)'
;NVATKWQISREVQDAFAVASQNKAEAAQKAGKFADEIVPFVIKTRKGDVTVSADEYIRHGATIDAMTKLRPAFTKEGSVTAGNASGLNDGAAALLLMSEAEAARRGLTPLARIASYATAGVDPALMGSGPIPASRKALEKAGWKVGDLDLVEANEAFAAQACAVNQDMGWDPSIVNVNGGAIAIGHPIGASGARILNTLLFELARRGGKKGLATLCIGGGMGVALTIERA
;
A
#
# COMPACT_ATOMS: atom_id res chain seq x y z
N ASN A 1 2.19 13.63 14.98
CA ASN A 1 2.53 12.85 16.18
C ASN A 1 3.50 11.70 15.87
N VAL A 2 3.25 10.94 14.78
CA VAL A 2 4.14 9.86 14.34
C VAL A 2 5.48 10.42 13.90
N ALA A 3 5.49 11.46 13.07
CA ALA A 3 6.73 12.12 12.64
C ALA A 3 7.58 12.58 13.84
N THR A 4 6.95 13.18 14.84
CA THR A 4 7.64 13.62 16.07
C THR A 4 8.21 12.45 16.86
N LYS A 5 7.42 11.38 17.07
CA LYS A 5 7.84 10.23 17.87
C LYS A 5 8.99 9.45 17.24
N TRP A 6 8.96 9.26 15.92
CA TRP A 6 10.00 8.53 15.17
C TRP A 6 11.06 9.45 14.56
N GLN A 7 10.98 10.76 14.83
CA GLN A 7 11.92 11.78 14.35
C GLN A 7 12.06 11.77 12.82
N ILE A 8 10.93 11.62 12.11
CA ILE A 8 10.88 11.64 10.66
C ILE A 8 10.81 13.10 10.17
N SER A 9 11.89 13.59 9.58
CA SER A 9 11.97 14.96 9.09
C SER A 9 11.08 15.20 7.87
N ARG A 10 10.86 16.47 7.52
CA ARG A 10 10.14 16.87 6.32
C ARG A 10 10.84 16.37 5.05
N GLU A 11 12.16 16.45 5.00
CA GLU A 11 12.97 16.01 3.86
C GLU A 11 12.83 14.51 3.61
N VAL A 12 12.83 13.71 4.67
CA VAL A 12 12.62 12.25 4.58
C VAL A 12 11.23 11.94 4.04
N GLN A 13 10.20 12.66 4.50
CA GLN A 13 8.83 12.48 4.02
C GLN A 13 8.69 12.86 2.54
N ASP A 14 9.27 13.99 2.13
CA ASP A 14 9.22 14.45 0.74
C ASP A 14 10.00 13.50 -0.18
N ALA A 15 11.17 13.01 0.22
CA ALA A 15 11.95 12.04 -0.54
C ALA A 15 11.19 10.72 -0.71
N PHE A 16 10.52 10.23 0.34
CA PHE A 16 9.68 9.05 0.28
C PHE A 16 8.52 9.23 -0.70
N ALA A 17 7.83 10.38 -0.64
CA ALA A 17 6.71 10.69 -1.52
C ALA A 17 7.13 10.75 -3.00
N VAL A 18 8.26 11.39 -3.30
CA VAL A 18 8.83 11.43 -4.67
C VAL A 18 9.18 10.03 -5.14
N ALA A 19 9.79 9.21 -4.28
CA ALA A 19 10.10 7.83 -4.63
C ALA A 19 8.84 6.99 -4.94
N SER A 20 7.76 7.15 -4.15
CA SER A 20 6.47 6.50 -4.41
C SER A 20 5.88 6.93 -5.76
N GLN A 21 5.85 8.24 -6.06
CA GLN A 21 5.38 8.77 -7.34
C GLN A 21 6.19 8.22 -8.53
N ASN A 22 7.52 8.25 -8.44
CA ASN A 22 8.39 7.79 -9.52
C ASN A 22 8.29 6.27 -9.74
N LYS A 23 8.13 5.47 -8.68
CA LYS A 23 7.85 4.03 -8.78
C LYS A 23 6.52 3.77 -9.49
N ALA A 24 5.46 4.51 -9.12
CA ALA A 24 4.13 4.35 -9.71
C ALA A 24 4.12 4.77 -11.20
N GLU A 25 4.77 5.88 -11.53
CA GLU A 25 4.94 6.32 -12.91
C GLU A 25 5.67 5.27 -13.76
N ALA A 26 6.77 4.73 -13.26
CA ALA A 26 7.54 3.69 -13.94
C ALA A 26 6.72 2.41 -14.11
N ALA A 27 5.97 1.99 -13.08
CA ALA A 27 5.11 0.82 -13.12
C ALA A 27 3.95 1.00 -14.13
N GLN A 28 3.32 2.18 -14.14
CA GLN A 28 2.24 2.49 -15.09
C GLN A 28 2.75 2.49 -16.53
N LYS A 29 3.89 3.13 -16.81
CA LYS A 29 4.53 3.13 -18.14
C LYS A 29 4.94 1.74 -18.60
N ALA A 30 5.35 0.87 -17.68
CA ALA A 30 5.70 -0.52 -17.95
C ALA A 30 4.48 -1.46 -18.04
N GLY A 31 3.25 -0.95 -17.89
CA GLY A 31 2.02 -1.74 -17.96
C GLY A 31 1.81 -2.70 -16.79
N LYS A 32 2.50 -2.52 -15.67
CA LYS A 32 2.46 -3.46 -14.53
C LYS A 32 1.09 -3.56 -13.84
N PHE A 33 0.24 -2.54 -14.00
CA PHE A 33 -1.11 -2.55 -13.43
C PHE A 33 -2.17 -3.14 -14.36
N ALA A 34 -1.81 -3.45 -15.63
CA ALA A 34 -2.78 -3.89 -16.64
C ALA A 34 -3.51 -5.18 -16.25
N ASP A 35 -2.82 -6.13 -15.60
CA ASP A 35 -3.38 -7.42 -15.20
C ASP A 35 -4.31 -7.32 -13.99
N GLU A 36 -4.17 -6.28 -13.16
CA GLU A 36 -4.94 -6.09 -11.92
C GLU A 36 -6.09 -5.09 -12.08
N ILE A 37 -6.10 -4.28 -13.15
CA ILE A 37 -7.14 -3.29 -13.42
C ILE A 37 -8.22 -3.89 -14.30
N VAL A 38 -9.47 -3.82 -13.84
CA VAL A 38 -10.64 -4.13 -14.65
C VAL A 38 -11.17 -2.84 -15.29
N PRO A 39 -11.12 -2.70 -16.63
CA PRO A 39 -11.65 -1.51 -17.31
C PRO A 39 -13.12 -1.27 -16.99
N PHE A 40 -13.46 -0.04 -16.63
CA PHE A 40 -14.82 0.37 -16.31
C PHE A 40 -15.37 1.31 -17.40
N VAL A 41 -16.54 0.99 -17.95
CA VAL A 41 -17.18 1.78 -18.99
C VAL A 41 -18.22 2.70 -18.41
N ILE A 42 -18.00 4.01 -18.56
CA ILE A 42 -18.94 5.07 -18.18
C ILE A 42 -19.75 5.44 -19.40
N LYS A 43 -21.06 5.22 -19.33
CA LYS A 43 -22.00 5.67 -20.38
C LYS A 43 -22.25 7.16 -20.26
N THR A 44 -21.92 7.93 -21.29
CA THR A 44 -22.17 9.37 -21.34
C THR A 44 -23.07 9.74 -22.53
N ARG A 45 -23.62 10.96 -22.53
CA ARG A 45 -24.41 11.48 -23.66
C ARG A 45 -23.60 11.63 -24.97
N LYS A 46 -22.26 11.69 -24.85
CA LYS A 46 -21.33 11.83 -25.99
C LYS A 46 -20.70 10.52 -26.44
N GLY A 47 -21.14 9.40 -25.88
CA GLY A 47 -20.59 8.07 -26.10
C GLY A 47 -19.96 7.46 -24.85
N ASP A 48 -19.55 6.22 -24.94
CA ASP A 48 -18.96 5.49 -23.84
C ASP A 48 -17.50 5.92 -23.62
N VAL A 49 -17.11 6.10 -22.35
CA VAL A 49 -15.75 6.41 -21.91
C VAL A 49 -15.24 5.25 -21.09
N THR A 50 -14.15 4.63 -21.51
CA THR A 50 -13.50 3.55 -20.76
C THR A 50 -12.42 4.10 -19.84
N VAL A 51 -12.54 3.84 -18.54
CA VAL A 51 -11.52 4.13 -17.53
C VAL A 51 -10.76 2.84 -17.27
N SER A 52 -9.45 2.84 -17.54
CA SER A 52 -8.58 1.66 -17.46
C SER A 52 -7.20 1.95 -16.87
N ALA A 53 -7.02 3.11 -16.26
CA ALA A 53 -5.78 3.50 -15.62
C ALA A 53 -6.06 4.39 -14.41
N ASP A 54 -5.20 4.29 -13.39
CA ASP A 54 -5.21 5.23 -12.27
C ASP A 54 -4.78 6.62 -12.74
N GLU A 55 -5.56 7.64 -12.39
CA GLU A 55 -5.38 9.02 -12.85
C GLU A 55 -4.65 9.91 -11.82
N TYR A 56 -4.43 9.41 -10.59
CA TYR A 56 -3.90 10.22 -9.50
C TYR A 56 -2.37 10.37 -9.54
N ILE A 57 -1.67 9.50 -10.25
CA ILE A 57 -0.20 9.48 -10.34
C ILE A 57 0.31 10.79 -10.94
N ARG A 58 1.19 11.47 -10.20
CA ARG A 58 1.82 12.73 -10.63
C ARG A 58 3.14 12.43 -11.34
N HIS A 59 3.10 12.38 -12.65
CA HIS A 59 4.27 12.12 -13.48
C HIS A 59 5.30 13.24 -13.33
N GLY A 60 6.59 12.87 -13.30
CA GLY A 60 7.70 13.83 -13.20
C GLY A 60 7.81 14.48 -11.82
N ALA A 61 7.38 13.81 -10.75
CA ALA A 61 7.51 14.33 -9.38
C ALA A 61 8.99 14.57 -9.01
N THR A 62 9.29 15.73 -8.42
CA THR A 62 10.64 16.13 -8.00
C THR A 62 10.67 16.66 -6.57
N ILE A 63 11.82 16.57 -5.93
CA ILE A 63 12.04 17.14 -4.59
C ILE A 63 11.80 18.65 -4.59
N ASP A 64 12.26 19.38 -5.61
CA ASP A 64 12.07 20.83 -5.72
C ASP A 64 10.59 21.24 -5.75
N ALA A 65 9.74 20.41 -6.32
CA ALA A 65 8.29 20.64 -6.30
C ALA A 65 7.70 20.40 -4.91
N MET A 66 8.16 19.36 -4.21
CA MET A 66 7.67 19.00 -2.86
C MET A 66 8.08 20.04 -1.81
N THR A 67 9.32 20.53 -1.82
CA THR A 67 9.80 21.49 -0.82
C THR A 67 9.05 22.82 -0.82
N LYS A 68 8.43 23.19 -1.94
CA LYS A 68 7.60 24.41 -2.08
C LYS A 68 6.21 24.31 -1.43
N LEU A 69 5.78 23.09 -1.08
CA LEU A 69 4.47 22.87 -0.50
C LEU A 69 4.42 23.30 0.98
N ARG A 70 3.34 23.97 1.34
CA ARG A 70 3.11 24.38 2.74
C ARG A 70 2.56 23.23 3.57
N PRO A 71 2.86 23.18 4.88
CA PRO A 71 2.21 22.28 5.79
C PRO A 71 0.69 22.40 5.75
N ALA A 72 0.00 21.25 5.77
CA ALA A 72 -1.45 21.19 5.58
C ALA A 72 -2.25 21.38 6.89
N PHE A 73 -1.68 21.06 8.04
CA PHE A 73 -2.41 21.01 9.31
C PHE A 73 -1.95 22.08 10.30
N THR A 74 -0.66 22.19 10.57
CA THR A 74 -0.10 23.19 11.47
C THR A 74 1.04 23.94 10.78
N LYS A 75 1.22 25.21 11.13
CA LYS A 75 2.22 26.08 10.49
C LYS A 75 3.63 25.50 10.52
N GLU A 76 4.00 24.89 11.65
CA GLU A 76 5.31 24.25 11.88
C GLU A 76 5.27 22.71 11.61
N GLY A 77 4.23 22.23 10.95
CA GLY A 77 4.08 20.81 10.62
C GLY A 77 4.92 20.39 9.43
N SER A 78 5.06 19.08 9.24
CA SER A 78 5.83 18.48 8.15
C SER A 78 4.96 17.83 7.06
N VAL A 79 3.68 17.56 7.37
CA VAL A 79 2.75 16.92 6.42
C VAL A 79 2.21 17.94 5.43
N THR A 80 2.31 17.62 4.15
CA THR A 80 1.82 18.46 3.03
C THR A 80 0.93 17.66 2.10
N ALA A 81 0.28 18.33 1.16
CA ALA A 81 -0.49 17.68 0.09
C ALA A 81 0.38 16.81 -0.86
N GLY A 82 1.71 16.95 -0.82
CA GLY A 82 2.63 16.16 -1.64
C GLY A 82 3.12 14.88 -0.95
N ASN A 83 3.19 14.88 0.38
CA ASN A 83 3.67 13.75 1.17
C ASN A 83 2.58 13.05 1.99
N ALA A 84 1.32 13.25 1.61
CA ALA A 84 0.14 12.54 2.09
C ALA A 84 -0.60 11.92 0.91
N SER A 85 -1.34 10.84 1.16
CA SER A 85 -2.24 10.26 0.17
C SER A 85 -3.44 11.17 -0.09
N GLY A 86 -4.03 11.05 -1.26
CA GLY A 86 -5.32 11.70 -1.57
C GLY A 86 -6.50 10.94 -0.99
N LEU A 87 -7.63 11.65 -0.84
CA LEU A 87 -8.94 11.02 -0.70
C LEU A 87 -9.46 10.71 -2.11
N ASN A 88 -9.63 9.44 -2.41
CA ASN A 88 -9.94 8.97 -3.74
C ASN A 88 -11.14 8.02 -3.72
N ASP A 89 -11.89 8.00 -4.80
CA ASP A 89 -12.84 6.95 -5.09
C ASP A 89 -12.10 5.75 -5.68
N GLY A 90 -12.58 4.54 -5.37
CA GLY A 90 -11.99 3.32 -5.90
C GLY A 90 -12.72 2.09 -5.39
N ALA A 91 -12.56 1.00 -6.14
CA ALA A 91 -13.10 -0.31 -5.77
C ALA A 91 -12.05 -1.40 -6.06
N ALA A 92 -12.06 -2.45 -5.27
CA ALA A 92 -11.25 -3.63 -5.48
C ALA A 92 -12.02 -4.87 -5.03
N ALA A 93 -11.79 -6.00 -5.69
CA ALA A 93 -12.45 -7.25 -5.37
C ALA A 93 -11.47 -8.41 -5.28
N LEU A 94 -11.70 -9.29 -4.34
CA LEU A 94 -10.96 -10.53 -4.12
C LEU A 94 -11.95 -11.67 -3.95
N LEU A 95 -11.72 -12.79 -4.63
CA LEU A 95 -12.49 -14.00 -4.43
C LEU A 95 -11.79 -14.89 -3.41
N LEU A 96 -12.47 -15.13 -2.28
CA LEU A 96 -11.97 -15.95 -1.18
C LEU A 96 -12.80 -17.22 -1.06
N MET A 97 -12.14 -18.35 -0.86
CA MET A 97 -12.79 -19.64 -0.60
C MET A 97 -11.85 -20.57 0.16
N SER A 98 -12.39 -21.68 0.67
CA SER A 98 -11.54 -22.72 1.23
C SER A 98 -10.78 -23.47 0.13
N GLU A 99 -9.64 -24.08 0.48
CA GLU A 99 -8.84 -24.90 -0.43
C GLU A 99 -9.69 -26.06 -1.01
N ALA A 100 -10.51 -26.69 -0.19
CA ALA A 100 -11.43 -27.76 -0.62
C ALA A 100 -12.44 -27.27 -1.66
N GLU A 101 -12.96 -26.06 -1.52
CA GLU A 101 -13.91 -25.49 -2.48
C GLU A 101 -13.22 -25.08 -3.79
N ALA A 102 -11.98 -24.56 -3.73
CA ALA A 102 -11.18 -24.28 -4.91
C ALA A 102 -10.92 -25.57 -5.70
N ALA A 103 -10.50 -26.63 -5.03
CA ALA A 103 -10.28 -27.93 -5.67
C ALA A 103 -11.57 -28.48 -6.27
N ARG A 104 -12.71 -28.42 -5.56
CA ARG A 104 -14.02 -28.88 -6.05
C ARG A 104 -14.45 -28.15 -7.34
N ARG A 105 -14.08 -26.88 -7.47
CA ARG A 105 -14.38 -26.04 -8.66
C ARG A 105 -13.33 -26.12 -9.75
N GLY A 106 -12.22 -26.83 -9.54
CA GLY A 106 -11.10 -26.87 -10.47
C GLY A 106 -10.36 -25.52 -10.62
N LEU A 107 -10.40 -24.68 -9.59
CA LEU A 107 -9.76 -23.37 -9.58
C LEU A 107 -8.35 -23.47 -9.01
N THR A 108 -7.41 -22.77 -9.63
CA THR A 108 -6.05 -22.63 -9.11
C THR A 108 -5.97 -21.35 -8.25
N PRO A 109 -5.73 -21.44 -6.94
CA PRO A 109 -5.55 -20.27 -6.09
C PRO A 109 -4.33 -19.44 -6.53
N LEU A 110 -4.44 -18.10 -6.50
CA LEU A 110 -3.30 -17.21 -6.70
C LEU A 110 -2.32 -17.29 -5.53
N ALA A 111 -2.84 -17.44 -4.33
CA ALA A 111 -2.07 -17.64 -3.10
C ALA A 111 -2.97 -18.20 -1.99
N ARG A 112 -2.34 -18.72 -0.95
CA ARG A 112 -2.98 -19.11 0.32
C ARG A 112 -2.77 -18.00 1.34
N ILE A 113 -3.80 -17.69 2.13
CA ILE A 113 -3.64 -16.84 3.32
C ILE A 113 -2.91 -17.67 4.38
N ALA A 114 -1.69 -17.28 4.71
CA ALA A 114 -0.88 -17.95 5.73
C ALA A 114 -1.29 -17.51 7.14
N SER A 115 -1.53 -16.22 7.34
CA SER A 115 -2.01 -15.67 8.61
C SER A 115 -2.65 -14.29 8.43
N TYR A 116 -3.31 -13.83 9.47
CA TYR A 116 -3.71 -12.43 9.61
C TYR A 116 -3.71 -12.02 11.09
N ALA A 117 -3.57 -10.72 11.32
CA ALA A 117 -3.64 -10.15 12.66
C ALA A 117 -4.15 -8.71 12.64
N THR A 118 -4.78 -8.34 13.73
CA THR A 118 -5.12 -6.96 14.07
C THR A 118 -4.38 -6.54 15.33
N ALA A 119 -4.16 -5.24 15.48
CA ALA A 119 -3.56 -4.67 16.68
C ALA A 119 -4.15 -3.29 16.98
N GLY A 120 -4.23 -2.95 18.26
CA GLY A 120 -4.53 -1.61 18.75
C GLY A 120 -3.25 -0.87 19.12
N VAL A 121 -3.26 0.44 18.91
CA VAL A 121 -2.23 1.38 19.35
C VAL A 121 -2.90 2.62 19.93
N ASP A 122 -2.13 3.50 20.57
CA ASP A 122 -2.62 4.80 20.97
C ASP A 122 -3.23 5.53 19.76
N PRO A 123 -4.50 6.02 19.83
CA PRO A 123 -5.14 6.77 18.75
C PRO A 123 -4.30 7.96 18.26
N ALA A 124 -3.54 8.62 19.15
CA ALA A 124 -2.64 9.70 18.79
C ALA A 124 -1.45 9.25 17.91
N LEU A 125 -1.20 7.95 17.84
CA LEU A 125 -0.15 7.30 17.05
C LEU A 125 -0.73 6.31 16.04
N MET A 126 -1.93 6.54 15.59
CA MET A 126 -2.72 5.65 14.71
C MET A 126 -1.90 5.07 13.56
N GLY A 127 -1.05 5.88 12.92
CA GLY A 127 -0.20 5.46 11.80
C GLY A 127 0.80 4.35 12.12
N SER A 128 1.06 4.08 13.41
CA SER A 128 1.96 2.99 13.84
C SER A 128 1.27 1.62 13.94
N GLY A 129 -0.05 1.54 13.77
CA GLY A 129 -0.84 0.30 13.83
C GLY A 129 -0.30 -0.87 12.99
N PRO A 130 0.22 -0.65 11.78
CA PRO A 130 0.85 -1.69 10.97
C PRO A 130 1.99 -2.44 11.66
N ILE A 131 2.76 -1.78 12.54
CA ILE A 131 3.93 -2.37 13.21
C ILE A 131 3.52 -3.59 14.06
N PRO A 132 2.69 -3.44 15.11
CA PRO A 132 2.30 -4.58 15.92
C PRO A 132 1.41 -5.58 15.15
N ALA A 133 0.61 -5.12 14.18
CA ALA A 133 -0.20 -6.02 13.37
C ALA A 133 0.68 -6.93 12.50
N SER A 134 1.68 -6.38 11.82
CA SER A 134 2.62 -7.13 10.98
C SER A 134 3.46 -8.12 11.80
N ARG A 135 3.99 -7.69 12.95
CA ARG A 135 4.73 -8.58 13.86
C ARG A 135 3.89 -9.79 14.30
N LYS A 136 2.63 -9.55 14.70
CA LYS A 136 1.71 -10.64 15.08
C LYS A 136 1.37 -11.54 13.90
N ALA A 137 1.17 -11.00 12.70
CA ALA A 137 0.90 -11.81 11.51
C ALA A 137 2.08 -12.68 11.14
N LEU A 138 3.30 -12.14 11.16
CA LEU A 138 4.53 -12.90 10.92
C LEU A 138 4.73 -14.01 11.97
N GLU A 139 4.54 -13.70 13.25
CA GLU A 139 4.62 -14.68 14.34
C GLU A 139 3.64 -15.85 14.12
N LYS A 140 2.38 -15.55 13.79
CA LYS A 140 1.35 -16.58 13.50
C LYS A 140 1.70 -17.43 12.27
N ALA A 141 2.36 -16.86 11.28
CA ALA A 141 2.82 -17.59 10.10
C ALA A 141 4.09 -18.41 10.36
N GLY A 142 4.77 -18.17 11.48
CA GLY A 142 6.10 -18.73 11.77
C GLY A 142 7.20 -18.12 10.89
N TRP A 143 7.00 -16.87 10.42
CA TRP A 143 7.93 -16.19 9.53
C TRP A 143 8.68 -15.07 10.23
N LYS A 144 9.87 -14.78 9.71
CA LYS A 144 10.67 -13.59 10.06
C LYS A 144 10.50 -12.52 8.97
N VAL A 145 10.85 -11.29 9.29
CA VAL A 145 10.84 -10.17 8.33
C VAL A 145 11.68 -10.49 7.09
N GLY A 146 12.85 -11.11 7.28
CA GLY A 146 13.75 -11.50 6.18
C GLY A 146 13.26 -12.67 5.30
N ASP A 147 12.14 -13.30 5.65
CA ASP A 147 11.54 -14.37 4.82
C ASP A 147 10.60 -13.80 3.75
N LEU A 148 10.29 -12.49 3.80
CA LEU A 148 9.36 -11.84 2.88
C LEU A 148 10.04 -11.53 1.54
N ASP A 149 9.37 -11.88 0.45
CA ASP A 149 9.78 -11.52 -0.91
C ASP A 149 9.19 -10.18 -1.32
N LEU A 150 8.04 -9.78 -0.77
CA LEU A 150 7.34 -8.53 -1.10
C LEU A 150 6.46 -8.05 0.05
N VAL A 151 6.38 -6.73 0.19
CA VAL A 151 5.53 -6.04 1.16
C VAL A 151 4.72 -4.95 0.48
N GLU A 152 3.42 -4.93 0.71
CA GLU A 152 2.54 -3.81 0.40
C GLU A 152 2.07 -3.17 1.71
N ALA A 153 2.70 -2.07 2.09
CA ALA A 153 2.37 -1.28 3.27
C ALA A 153 1.68 0.02 2.83
N ASN A 154 0.41 0.20 3.18
CA ASN A 154 -0.35 1.34 2.71
C ASN A 154 0.26 2.67 3.18
N GLU A 155 0.40 3.60 2.24
CA GLU A 155 1.02 4.91 2.45
C GLU A 155 -0.05 5.97 2.72
N ALA A 156 -0.73 5.91 3.87
CA ALA A 156 -1.69 6.96 4.22
C ALA A 156 -1.00 8.34 4.32
N PHE A 157 0.22 8.35 4.90
CA PHE A 157 1.12 9.50 5.00
C PHE A 157 2.57 9.03 4.88
N ALA A 158 3.43 9.83 4.26
CA ALA A 158 4.86 9.51 4.20
C ALA A 158 5.48 9.39 5.60
N ALA A 159 5.10 10.27 6.54
CA ALA A 159 5.53 10.19 7.94
C ALA A 159 5.25 8.82 8.57
N GLN A 160 4.04 8.31 8.36
CA GLN A 160 3.62 7.01 8.88
C GLN A 160 4.34 5.87 8.17
N ALA A 161 4.45 5.91 6.84
CA ALA A 161 5.10 4.87 6.06
C ALA A 161 6.60 4.75 6.41
N CYS A 162 7.29 5.88 6.55
CA CYS A 162 8.68 5.92 6.99
C CYS A 162 8.86 5.33 8.40
N ALA A 163 7.97 5.67 9.35
CA ALA A 163 8.02 5.14 10.71
C ALA A 163 7.81 3.62 10.74
N VAL A 164 6.86 3.11 9.94
CA VAL A 164 6.60 1.67 9.82
C VAL A 164 7.81 0.96 9.21
N ASN A 165 8.38 1.49 8.13
CA ASN A 165 9.56 0.92 7.49
C ASN A 165 10.76 0.86 8.44
N GLN A 166 11.00 1.94 9.18
CA GLN A 166 12.09 2.03 10.17
C GLN A 166 11.91 1.00 11.30
N ASP A 167 10.72 0.88 11.86
CA ASP A 167 10.45 0.03 13.02
C ASP A 167 10.39 -1.46 12.64
N MET A 168 9.89 -1.80 11.45
CA MET A 168 9.85 -3.17 10.95
C MET A 168 11.22 -3.66 10.48
N GLY A 169 12.11 -2.77 10.05
CA GLY A 169 13.45 -3.12 9.60
C GLY A 169 13.48 -4.02 8.37
N TRP A 170 12.45 -3.98 7.53
CA TRP A 170 12.44 -4.70 6.25
C TRP A 170 13.26 -3.97 5.18
N ASP A 171 13.66 -4.70 4.15
CA ASP A 171 14.37 -4.14 3.02
C ASP A 171 13.44 -3.20 2.22
N PRO A 172 13.75 -1.90 2.08
CA PRO A 172 12.94 -0.97 1.30
C PRO A 172 12.78 -1.35 -0.18
N SER A 173 13.68 -2.18 -0.71
CA SER A 173 13.63 -2.63 -2.11
C SER A 173 12.49 -3.60 -2.42
N ILE A 174 11.90 -4.23 -1.39
CA ILE A 174 10.74 -5.12 -1.50
C ILE A 174 9.43 -4.45 -1.06
N VAL A 175 9.47 -3.17 -0.65
CA VAL A 175 8.29 -2.46 -0.14
C VAL A 175 7.71 -1.55 -1.22
N ASN A 176 6.39 -1.68 -1.48
CA ASN A 176 5.66 -0.84 -2.42
C ASN A 176 6.45 -0.61 -3.70
N VAL A 177 6.85 -1.69 -4.34
CA VAL A 177 7.80 -1.66 -5.46
C VAL A 177 7.26 -0.98 -6.72
N ASN A 178 5.94 -0.86 -6.81
CA ASN A 178 5.23 -0.17 -7.88
C ASN A 178 4.62 1.17 -7.41
N GLY A 179 5.16 1.76 -6.33
CA GLY A 179 4.57 2.91 -5.66
C GLY A 179 3.40 2.51 -4.76
N GLY A 180 2.90 3.46 -3.98
CA GLY A 180 1.82 3.22 -3.02
C GLY A 180 0.77 4.32 -3.02
N ALA A 181 0.01 4.43 -1.95
CA ALA A 181 -1.18 5.28 -1.87
C ALA A 181 -0.89 6.79 -2.04
N ILE A 182 0.31 7.26 -1.76
CA ILE A 182 0.70 8.66 -2.03
C ILE A 182 0.62 8.95 -3.53
N ALA A 183 0.99 7.98 -4.36
CA ALA A 183 0.98 8.11 -5.80
C ALA A 183 -0.33 7.64 -6.45
N ILE A 184 -0.83 6.47 -6.05
CA ILE A 184 -1.97 5.81 -6.69
C ILE A 184 -3.30 6.33 -6.13
N GLY A 185 -3.30 6.80 -4.88
CA GLY A 185 -4.50 7.21 -4.15
C GLY A 185 -4.89 6.25 -3.03
N HIS A 186 -5.78 6.73 -2.14
CA HIS A 186 -6.20 5.99 -0.95
C HIS A 186 -7.73 5.93 -0.86
N PRO A 187 -8.38 5.08 -1.66
CA PRO A 187 -9.81 4.80 -1.52
C PRO A 187 -10.04 4.00 -0.24
N ILE A 188 -10.32 4.67 0.87
CA ILE A 188 -10.26 4.13 2.25
C ILE A 188 -10.96 2.78 2.37
N GLY A 189 -12.17 2.64 1.82
CA GLY A 189 -12.95 1.41 1.85
C GLY A 189 -12.41 0.27 0.96
N ALA A 190 -11.56 0.59 -0.03
CA ALA A 190 -11.00 -0.38 -0.97
C ALA A 190 -9.50 -0.65 -0.76
N SER A 191 -8.80 0.20 -0.02
CA SER A 191 -7.33 0.14 0.07
C SER A 191 -6.79 -1.20 0.53
N GLY A 192 -7.44 -1.88 1.48
CA GLY A 192 -7.00 -3.21 1.92
C GLY A 192 -7.03 -4.25 0.80
N ALA A 193 -8.12 -4.30 0.03
CA ALA A 193 -8.23 -5.18 -1.12
C ALA A 193 -7.29 -4.76 -2.26
N ARG A 194 -7.10 -3.45 -2.49
CA ARG A 194 -6.20 -2.92 -3.51
C ARG A 194 -4.75 -3.35 -3.26
N ILE A 195 -4.20 -3.11 -2.05
CA ILE A 195 -2.82 -3.49 -1.75
C ILE A 195 -2.61 -5.00 -1.82
N LEU A 196 -3.62 -5.79 -1.45
CA LEU A 196 -3.54 -7.25 -1.56
C LEU A 196 -3.54 -7.72 -3.03
N ASN A 197 -4.35 -7.10 -3.90
CA ASN A 197 -4.30 -7.38 -5.34
C ASN A 197 -2.92 -7.06 -5.92
N THR A 198 -2.38 -5.88 -5.66
CA THR A 198 -1.04 -5.49 -6.13
C THR A 198 0.03 -6.46 -5.63
N LEU A 199 -0.05 -6.87 -4.35
CA LEU A 199 0.86 -7.87 -3.78
C LEU A 199 0.78 -9.22 -4.52
N LEU A 200 -0.42 -9.72 -4.80
CA LEU A 200 -0.63 -10.99 -5.50
C LEU A 200 -0.04 -10.97 -6.91
N PHE A 201 -0.37 -9.94 -7.70
CA PHE A 201 0.10 -9.82 -9.08
C PHE A 201 1.63 -9.59 -9.14
N GLU A 202 2.19 -8.77 -8.26
CA GLU A 202 3.62 -8.52 -8.28
C GLU A 202 4.45 -9.69 -7.76
N LEU A 203 3.98 -10.43 -6.74
CA LEU A 203 4.59 -11.70 -6.33
C LEU A 203 4.61 -12.70 -7.49
N ALA A 204 3.51 -12.81 -8.24
CA ALA A 204 3.44 -13.68 -9.41
C ALA A 204 4.48 -13.28 -10.46
N ARG A 205 4.56 -11.98 -10.77
CA ARG A 205 5.47 -11.44 -11.78
C ARG A 205 6.94 -11.65 -11.42
N ARG A 206 7.29 -11.58 -10.14
CA ARG A 206 8.66 -11.76 -9.63
C ARG A 206 9.03 -13.21 -9.33
N GLY A 207 8.08 -14.14 -9.38
CA GLY A 207 8.30 -15.51 -8.90
C GLY A 207 8.49 -15.60 -7.37
N GLY A 208 8.09 -14.55 -6.62
CA GLY A 208 8.14 -14.53 -5.17
C GLY A 208 7.05 -15.42 -4.56
N LYS A 209 7.26 -15.85 -3.32
CA LYS A 209 6.37 -16.76 -2.61
C LYS A 209 5.68 -16.13 -1.42
N LYS A 210 6.41 -15.41 -0.56
CA LYS A 210 5.92 -14.90 0.72
C LYS A 210 5.69 -13.39 0.66
N GLY A 211 4.45 -12.98 0.91
CA GLY A 211 4.08 -11.59 0.90
C GLY A 211 3.31 -11.15 2.14
N LEU A 212 3.40 -9.85 2.44
CA LEU A 212 2.68 -9.22 3.53
C LEU A 212 1.99 -7.95 3.03
N ALA A 213 0.69 -7.83 3.30
CA ALA A 213 -0.09 -6.60 3.12
C ALA A 213 -0.46 -6.04 4.49
N THR A 214 -0.27 -4.73 4.71
CA THR A 214 -0.60 -4.09 5.99
C THR A 214 -1.05 -2.65 5.81
N LEU A 215 -1.92 -2.19 6.70
CA LEU A 215 -2.38 -0.80 6.73
C LEU A 215 -2.79 -0.37 8.15
N CYS A 216 -2.71 0.95 8.38
CA CYS A 216 -3.27 1.57 9.57
C CYS A 216 -4.77 1.83 9.37
N ILE A 217 -5.49 1.91 10.48
CA ILE A 217 -6.93 2.14 10.53
C ILE A 217 -7.20 3.25 11.54
N GLY A 218 -8.12 4.14 11.22
CA GLY A 218 -8.53 5.23 12.11
C GLY A 218 -8.95 4.73 13.48
N GLY A 219 -8.69 5.53 14.52
CA GLY A 219 -8.96 5.16 15.92
C GLY A 219 -7.82 4.44 16.62
N GLY A 220 -6.68 4.24 15.98
CA GLY A 220 -5.50 3.59 16.59
C GLY A 220 -5.48 2.08 16.38
N MET A 221 -5.70 1.65 15.16
CA MET A 221 -5.68 0.24 14.80
C MET A 221 -4.75 -0.04 13.62
N GLY A 222 -4.34 -1.30 13.48
CA GLY A 222 -3.64 -1.83 12.31
C GLY A 222 -4.13 -3.22 11.97
N VAL A 223 -4.00 -3.58 10.71
CA VAL A 223 -4.26 -4.93 10.20
C VAL A 223 -3.10 -5.36 9.31
N ALA A 224 -2.77 -6.64 9.38
CA ALA A 224 -1.79 -7.26 8.48
C ALA A 224 -2.30 -8.64 8.06
N LEU A 225 -1.97 -9.01 6.83
CA LEU A 225 -2.29 -10.30 6.25
C LEU A 225 -1.05 -10.81 5.51
N THR A 226 -0.68 -12.07 5.75
CA THR A 226 0.41 -12.75 5.05
C THR A 226 -0.16 -13.76 4.06
N ILE A 227 0.42 -13.80 2.88
CA ILE A 227 0.06 -14.73 1.81
C ILE A 227 1.28 -15.54 1.36
N GLU A 228 1.01 -16.76 0.91
CA GLU A 228 2.02 -17.64 0.34
C GLU A 228 1.54 -18.17 -1.01
N ARG A 229 2.37 -18.01 -2.03
CA ARG A 229 2.15 -18.61 -3.35
C ARG A 229 2.73 -20.03 -3.39
N ALA A 230 2.08 -20.88 -4.14
CA ALA A 230 2.55 -22.24 -4.41
C ALA A 230 3.89 -22.26 -5.15
#